data_d077af3e7ac1cf85582850a3240210a9
#
_entry.id   d077af3e7ac1cf85582850a3240210a9
#
_cell.length_a   1.000
_cell.length_b   1.000
_cell.length_c   1.000
_cell.angle_alpha   90.00
_cell.angle_beta   90.00
_cell.angle_gamma   90.00
#
_symmetry.space_group_name_H-M   'P 1'
#
loop_
_entity.id
_entity.type
_entity.pdbx_description
1 polymer ?
#
loop_
_entity_poly.entity_id
_entity_poly.type
_entity_poly.pdbx_seq_one_letter_code
_entity_poly.pdbx_strand_id
1 'polypeptide(L)'
;MTTLGTALTPNAIKVMMLGSGELGKEVVIELQRLGVEVIAVDRYENAPAQQVAHRAYTISMLDGAALKALVEKERPDYIVPEVEAIATDTLIELEKAGFNVVPTAKATKLTMNREGIRRLAAEELGLPTSPYQFVDNFADFQSAVEKIGIPCVVKPIMSSSGHGQSILKSKDDLQKAWDYAQQGGRAGAGRVIVEGFVKFDYEITLLTVRHIDGTSFLAPIGHRQEDGDYRESWQPQAMSDAALKKAQDVAEKITTALGGRGIFGVEMFVCGDEVIFNEVSPRPHDTGMVTLISQELSEFALHARAILGLPIPEITLISPSASKAIVVEGQSKNVQFGNIAEVLAEPNTNIRIFGKGEVNGHRRLGVLLARDISVEKALEKVERAYAKLDVKL
;
A
#
# COMPACT_ATOMS: atom_id res chain seq x y z
N MET A 1 21.47 15.88 -14.77
CA MET A 1 21.72 16.06 -13.31
C MET A 1 20.46 16.60 -12.68
N THR A 2 19.96 15.96 -11.62
CA THR A 2 18.79 16.46 -10.90
C THR A 2 19.23 17.60 -9.99
N THR A 3 18.65 18.78 -10.18
CA THR A 3 18.89 19.95 -9.32
C THR A 3 17.65 20.13 -8.45
N LEU A 4 17.84 20.21 -7.15
CA LEU A 4 16.77 20.48 -6.19
C LEU A 4 16.82 21.96 -5.78
N GLY A 5 15.67 22.62 -5.80
CA GLY A 5 15.51 23.96 -5.26
C GLY A 5 15.15 23.91 -3.76
N THR A 6 14.79 25.07 -3.24
CA THR A 6 14.28 25.18 -1.86
C THR A 6 12.78 25.45 -1.90
N ALA A 7 12.03 24.75 -1.04
CA ALA A 7 10.57 24.93 -0.94
C ALA A 7 10.19 26.41 -0.75
N LEU A 8 9.06 26.81 -1.29
CA LEU A 8 8.50 28.17 -1.24
C LEU A 8 9.36 29.25 -1.96
N THR A 9 10.26 28.80 -2.85
CA THR A 9 11.03 29.70 -3.74
C THR A 9 10.66 29.46 -5.20
N PRO A 10 11.04 30.36 -6.13
CA PRO A 10 10.77 30.17 -7.56
C PRO A 10 11.39 28.92 -8.18
N ASN A 11 12.42 28.35 -7.55
CA ASN A 11 13.13 27.16 -8.03
C ASN A 11 12.69 25.87 -7.29
N ALA A 12 11.63 25.94 -6.47
CA ALA A 12 11.13 24.80 -5.74
C ALA A 12 10.67 23.67 -6.70
N ILE A 13 11.08 22.44 -6.42
CA ILE A 13 10.41 21.26 -6.99
C ILE A 13 9.13 21.03 -6.22
N LYS A 14 8.00 20.94 -6.92
CA LYS A 14 6.66 20.77 -6.33
C LYS A 14 6.15 19.36 -6.56
N VAL A 15 5.76 18.68 -5.48
CA VAL A 15 5.12 17.37 -5.53
C VAL A 15 3.70 17.49 -5.00
N MET A 16 2.72 17.05 -5.78
CA MET A 16 1.31 16.94 -5.36
C MET A 16 1.01 15.49 -5.01
N MET A 17 0.72 15.25 -3.73
CA MET A 17 0.26 13.96 -3.22
C MET A 17 -1.24 13.84 -3.37
N LEU A 18 -1.70 12.80 -4.07
CA LEU A 18 -3.14 12.47 -4.19
C LEU A 18 -3.48 11.33 -3.24
N GLY A 19 -3.94 11.68 -2.08
CA GLY A 19 -4.05 10.86 -0.89
C GLY A 19 -3.13 11.40 0.20
N SER A 20 -3.69 11.64 1.37
CA SER A 20 -2.99 12.27 2.49
C SER A 20 -3.10 11.41 3.76
N GLY A 21 -3.13 10.09 3.59
CA GLY A 21 -3.14 9.12 4.67
C GLY A 21 -1.81 9.03 5.43
N GLU A 22 -1.67 7.99 6.22
CA GLU A 22 -0.47 7.72 7.03
C GLU A 22 0.78 7.46 6.18
N LEU A 23 0.64 6.71 5.09
CA LEU A 23 1.76 6.43 4.17
C LEU A 23 2.16 7.72 3.45
N GLY A 24 1.18 8.48 2.97
CA GLY A 24 1.41 9.79 2.36
C GLY A 24 2.11 10.76 3.28
N LYS A 25 1.81 10.74 4.59
CA LYS A 25 2.51 11.58 5.59
C LYS A 25 4.00 11.29 5.65
N GLU A 26 4.39 10.02 5.69
CA GLU A 26 5.81 9.64 5.72
C GLU A 26 6.52 10.01 4.39
N VAL A 27 5.84 9.86 3.24
CA VAL A 27 6.39 10.33 1.94
C VAL A 27 6.60 11.85 1.95
N VAL A 28 5.63 12.62 2.46
CA VAL A 28 5.75 14.08 2.56
C VAL A 28 6.95 14.48 3.41
N ILE A 29 7.15 13.82 4.56
CA ILE A 29 8.28 14.08 5.45
C ILE A 29 9.60 13.81 4.72
N GLU A 30 9.72 12.70 4.00
CA GLU A 30 10.94 12.37 3.25
C GLU A 30 11.19 13.33 2.08
N LEU A 31 10.17 13.75 1.37
CA LEU A 31 10.29 14.78 0.34
C LEU A 31 10.77 16.13 0.92
N GLN A 32 10.24 16.53 2.06
CA GLN A 32 10.64 17.77 2.74
C GLN A 32 12.10 17.73 3.25
N ARG A 33 12.61 16.56 3.67
CA ARG A 33 14.03 16.37 4.02
C ARG A 33 14.96 16.70 2.84
N LEU A 34 14.45 16.56 1.60
CA LEU A 34 15.15 16.89 0.37
C LEU A 34 14.85 18.31 -0.15
N GLY A 35 14.16 19.15 0.64
CA GLY A 35 13.83 20.53 0.28
C GLY A 35 12.68 20.67 -0.71
N VAL A 36 11.94 19.61 -0.98
CA VAL A 36 10.79 19.59 -1.91
C VAL A 36 9.59 20.30 -1.31
N GLU A 37 8.90 21.08 -2.12
CA GLU A 37 7.63 21.69 -1.76
C GLU A 37 6.49 20.72 -2.00
N VAL A 38 5.71 20.40 -0.96
CA VAL A 38 4.67 19.38 -1.03
C VAL A 38 3.29 19.98 -0.87
N ILE A 39 2.40 19.54 -1.75
CA ILE A 39 0.97 19.87 -1.78
C ILE A 39 0.21 18.57 -1.47
N ALA A 40 -0.54 18.54 -0.38
CA ALA A 40 -1.27 17.36 0.05
C ALA A 40 -2.77 17.49 -0.26
N VAL A 41 -3.34 16.53 -0.95
CA VAL A 41 -4.75 16.52 -1.38
C VAL A 41 -5.47 15.33 -0.79
N ASP A 42 -6.62 15.54 -0.17
CA ASP A 42 -7.49 14.46 0.30
C ASP A 42 -8.97 14.86 0.22
N ARG A 43 -9.87 13.91 0.48
CA ARG A 43 -11.32 14.11 0.50
C ARG A 43 -11.84 14.74 1.79
N TYR A 44 -11.03 14.78 2.86
CA TYR A 44 -11.39 15.35 4.16
C TYR A 44 -10.26 16.24 4.69
N GLU A 45 -10.60 17.17 5.55
CA GLU A 45 -9.67 18.13 6.13
C GLU A 45 -8.81 17.51 7.22
N ASN A 46 -7.61 18.07 7.40
CA ASN A 46 -6.66 17.66 8.43
C ASN A 46 -6.24 16.18 8.33
N ALA A 47 -6.24 15.63 7.13
CA ALA A 47 -5.67 14.31 6.89
C ALA A 47 -4.18 14.26 7.30
N PRO A 48 -3.63 13.11 7.70
CA PRO A 48 -2.28 13.00 8.24
C PRO A 48 -1.18 13.74 7.47
N ALA A 49 -1.13 13.60 6.15
CA ALA A 49 -0.12 14.28 5.33
C ALA A 49 -0.39 15.77 5.17
N GLN A 50 -1.65 16.22 5.20
CA GLN A 50 -2.00 17.63 5.17
C GLN A 50 -1.45 18.40 6.38
N GLN A 51 -1.30 17.73 7.53
CA GLN A 51 -0.77 18.35 8.76
C GLN A 51 0.71 18.73 8.66
N VAL A 52 1.43 18.16 7.70
CA VAL A 52 2.88 18.39 7.53
C VAL A 52 3.25 18.96 6.17
N ALA A 53 2.33 19.06 5.23
CA ALA A 53 2.57 19.61 3.90
C ALA A 53 2.68 21.13 3.91
N HIS A 54 3.29 21.72 2.89
CA HIS A 54 3.36 23.17 2.71
C HIS A 54 2.01 23.78 2.35
N ARG A 55 1.19 23.03 1.57
CA ARG A 55 -0.19 23.39 1.25
C ARG A 55 -1.08 22.16 1.29
N ALA A 56 -2.34 22.38 1.66
CA ALA A 56 -3.34 21.34 1.76
C ALA A 56 -4.61 21.72 0.99
N TYR A 57 -5.22 20.77 0.32
CA TYR A 57 -6.49 20.91 -0.38
C TYR A 57 -7.43 19.78 -0.06
N THR A 58 -8.69 20.12 0.13
CA THR A 58 -9.76 19.14 0.36
C THR A 58 -10.70 19.14 -0.83
N ILE A 59 -10.63 18.09 -1.65
CA ILE A 59 -11.49 17.88 -2.82
C ILE A 59 -11.85 16.41 -2.93
N SER A 60 -12.94 16.09 -3.64
CA SER A 60 -13.16 14.74 -4.11
C SER A 60 -12.20 14.45 -5.27
N MET A 61 -11.22 13.59 -5.06
CA MET A 61 -10.28 13.20 -6.13
C MET A 61 -10.92 12.32 -7.21
N LEU A 62 -12.16 11.85 -6.99
CA LEU A 62 -13.00 11.20 -8.00
C LEU A 62 -13.67 12.22 -8.95
N ASP A 63 -13.72 13.50 -8.55
CA ASP A 63 -14.14 14.59 -9.43
C ASP A 63 -12.97 15.01 -10.33
N GLY A 64 -12.96 14.51 -11.56
CA GLY A 64 -11.90 14.77 -12.52
C GLY A 64 -11.76 16.26 -12.87
N ALA A 65 -12.86 17.02 -12.89
CA ALA A 65 -12.81 18.46 -13.17
C ALA A 65 -12.15 19.24 -12.03
N ALA A 66 -12.51 18.95 -10.77
CA ALA A 66 -11.88 19.54 -9.60
C ALA A 66 -10.40 19.18 -9.51
N LEU A 67 -10.04 17.90 -9.76
CA LEU A 67 -8.65 17.44 -9.79
C LEU A 67 -7.85 18.18 -10.85
N LYS A 68 -8.34 18.25 -12.08
CA LYS A 68 -7.68 18.96 -13.19
C LYS A 68 -7.46 20.44 -12.88
N ALA A 69 -8.49 21.13 -12.42
CA ALA A 69 -8.42 22.54 -12.07
C ALA A 69 -7.35 22.80 -10.98
N LEU A 70 -7.25 21.90 -9.99
CA LEU A 70 -6.24 22.02 -8.92
C LEU A 70 -4.84 21.81 -9.45
N VAL A 71 -4.62 20.80 -10.30
CA VAL A 71 -3.31 20.54 -10.93
C VAL A 71 -2.88 21.71 -11.81
N GLU A 72 -3.78 22.25 -12.63
CA GLU A 72 -3.51 23.41 -13.49
C GLU A 72 -3.20 24.67 -12.68
N LYS A 73 -3.85 24.87 -11.53
CA LYS A 73 -3.59 25.99 -10.61
C LYS A 73 -2.21 25.87 -9.96
N GLU A 74 -1.89 24.73 -9.40
CA GLU A 74 -0.65 24.51 -8.62
C GLU A 74 0.57 24.22 -9.48
N ARG A 75 0.37 23.63 -10.67
CA ARG A 75 1.41 23.25 -11.62
C ARG A 75 2.56 22.47 -10.94
N PRO A 76 2.25 21.31 -10.32
CA PRO A 76 3.29 20.49 -9.70
C PRO A 76 4.23 19.90 -10.77
N ASP A 77 5.49 19.67 -10.38
CA ASP A 77 6.46 18.94 -11.20
C ASP A 77 6.16 17.45 -11.24
N TYR A 78 5.59 16.93 -10.12
CA TYR A 78 5.18 15.54 -9.99
C TYR A 78 3.83 15.42 -9.33
N ILE A 79 2.99 14.49 -9.83
CA ILE A 79 1.73 14.07 -9.25
C ILE A 79 1.90 12.64 -8.75
N VAL A 80 1.67 12.39 -7.47
CA VAL A 80 1.92 11.11 -6.81
C VAL A 80 0.63 10.55 -6.23
N PRO A 81 -0.01 9.59 -6.89
CA PRO A 81 -1.15 8.86 -6.35
C PRO A 81 -0.74 8.00 -5.14
N GLU A 82 -1.49 8.10 -4.05
CA GLU A 82 -1.26 7.33 -2.82
C GLU A 82 -2.49 6.54 -2.36
N VAL A 83 -3.64 6.79 -2.98
CA VAL A 83 -4.90 6.08 -2.70
C VAL A 83 -5.57 5.59 -3.98
N GLU A 84 -6.52 4.66 -3.84
CA GLU A 84 -7.24 4.08 -4.99
C GLU A 84 -8.49 4.89 -5.42
N ALA A 85 -8.88 5.95 -4.68
CA ALA A 85 -10.08 6.75 -4.96
C ALA A 85 -9.73 8.02 -5.77
N ILE A 86 -9.28 7.85 -7.01
CA ILE A 86 -8.83 8.94 -7.90
C ILE A 86 -9.48 8.78 -9.28
N ALA A 87 -9.79 9.90 -9.94
CA ALA A 87 -10.24 9.95 -11.34
C ALA A 87 -9.09 9.60 -12.30
N THR A 88 -8.83 8.30 -12.51
CA THR A 88 -7.66 7.81 -13.27
C THR A 88 -7.68 8.24 -14.74
N ASP A 89 -8.84 8.43 -15.35
CA ASP A 89 -8.92 8.94 -16.70
C ASP A 89 -8.41 10.38 -16.79
N THR A 90 -8.70 11.20 -15.77
CA THR A 90 -8.14 12.55 -15.65
C THR A 90 -6.62 12.52 -15.46
N LEU A 91 -6.08 11.56 -14.70
CA LEU A 91 -4.61 11.40 -14.58
C LEU A 91 -3.97 11.08 -15.94
N ILE A 92 -4.61 10.23 -16.75
CA ILE A 92 -4.14 9.92 -18.12
C ILE A 92 -4.15 11.16 -19.00
N GLU A 93 -5.18 12.00 -18.92
CA GLU A 93 -5.25 13.27 -19.66
C GLU A 93 -4.15 14.24 -19.22
N LEU A 94 -3.90 14.37 -17.91
CA LEU A 94 -2.85 15.21 -17.35
C LEU A 94 -1.46 14.73 -17.78
N GLU A 95 -1.22 13.42 -17.77
CA GLU A 95 0.04 12.82 -18.22
C GLU A 95 0.27 13.11 -19.73
N LYS A 96 -0.77 12.98 -20.57
CA LYS A 96 -0.72 13.37 -21.98
C LYS A 96 -0.50 14.88 -22.18
N ALA A 97 -0.96 15.70 -21.25
CA ALA A 97 -0.74 17.15 -21.25
C ALA A 97 0.67 17.56 -20.74
N GLY A 98 1.51 16.59 -20.38
CA GLY A 98 2.91 16.80 -20.00
C GLY A 98 3.17 16.89 -18.50
N PHE A 99 2.19 16.60 -17.64
CA PHE A 99 2.43 16.44 -16.20
C PHE A 99 3.05 15.07 -15.90
N ASN A 100 3.97 15.01 -14.95
CA ASN A 100 4.61 13.77 -14.54
C ASN A 100 3.79 13.07 -13.46
N VAL A 101 3.10 11.98 -13.80
CA VAL A 101 2.43 11.09 -12.85
C VAL A 101 3.39 9.97 -12.45
N VAL A 102 3.61 9.74 -11.16
CA VAL A 102 4.59 8.77 -10.65
C VAL A 102 3.89 7.73 -9.75
N PRO A 103 4.02 6.43 -10.09
CA PRO A 103 4.84 5.84 -11.15
C PRO A 103 4.32 6.11 -12.57
N THR A 104 3.05 5.93 -12.89
CA THR A 104 2.36 6.33 -14.12
C THR A 104 0.85 6.35 -13.91
N ALA A 105 0.11 7.12 -14.72
CA ALA A 105 -1.37 7.08 -14.70
C ALA A 105 -1.89 5.69 -15.11
N LYS A 106 -1.20 4.99 -16.03
CA LYS A 106 -1.51 3.60 -16.41
C LYS A 106 -1.38 2.65 -15.22
N ALA A 107 -0.28 2.72 -14.46
CA ALA A 107 -0.06 1.88 -13.28
C ALA A 107 -1.18 2.09 -12.26
N THR A 108 -1.51 3.34 -11.94
CA THR A 108 -2.59 3.69 -11.02
C THR A 108 -3.93 3.13 -11.49
N LYS A 109 -4.27 3.28 -12.77
CA LYS A 109 -5.54 2.76 -13.32
C LYS A 109 -5.64 1.24 -13.27
N LEU A 110 -4.57 0.53 -13.66
CA LEU A 110 -4.56 -0.93 -13.69
C LEU A 110 -4.65 -1.54 -12.29
N THR A 111 -3.93 -0.99 -11.32
CA THR A 111 -3.90 -1.54 -9.96
C THR A 111 -5.15 -1.21 -9.14
N MET A 112 -5.90 -0.17 -9.51
CA MET A 112 -7.23 0.12 -8.95
C MET A 112 -8.29 -0.88 -9.39
N ASN A 113 -8.07 -1.61 -10.46
CA ASN A 113 -9.00 -2.56 -11.05
C ASN A 113 -8.42 -3.97 -11.00
N ARG A 114 -8.96 -4.84 -10.13
CA ARG A 114 -8.51 -6.22 -9.97
C ARG A 114 -8.54 -7.02 -11.25
N GLU A 115 -9.50 -6.76 -12.15
CA GLU A 115 -9.53 -7.42 -13.45
C GLU A 115 -8.35 -6.98 -14.32
N GLY A 116 -8.08 -5.68 -14.39
CA GLY A 116 -6.97 -5.15 -15.19
C GLY A 116 -5.62 -5.73 -14.76
N ILE A 117 -5.32 -5.67 -13.45
CA ILE A 117 -4.04 -6.19 -12.95
C ILE A 117 -3.95 -7.72 -13.02
N ARG A 118 -5.05 -8.45 -12.78
CA ARG A 118 -5.07 -9.92 -12.85
C ARG A 118 -4.86 -10.41 -14.28
N ARG A 119 -5.50 -9.79 -15.28
CA ARG A 119 -5.29 -10.12 -16.69
C ARG A 119 -3.87 -9.79 -17.14
N LEU A 120 -3.35 -8.62 -16.78
CA LEU A 120 -1.95 -8.27 -17.05
C LEU A 120 -1.00 -9.35 -16.50
N ALA A 121 -1.15 -9.73 -15.23
CA ALA A 121 -0.29 -10.72 -14.60
C ALA A 121 -0.40 -12.11 -15.24
N ALA A 122 -1.62 -12.64 -15.34
CA ALA A 122 -1.86 -14.02 -15.76
C ALA A 122 -1.84 -14.22 -17.27
N GLU A 123 -2.51 -13.34 -18.04
CA GLU A 123 -2.77 -13.55 -19.46
C GLU A 123 -1.68 -12.91 -20.35
N GLU A 124 -1.17 -11.72 -19.98
CA GLU A 124 -0.16 -11.03 -20.79
C GLU A 124 1.27 -11.40 -20.38
N LEU A 125 1.55 -11.49 -19.07
CA LEU A 125 2.89 -11.77 -18.56
C LEU A 125 3.14 -13.23 -18.21
N GLY A 126 2.10 -14.08 -18.18
CA GLY A 126 2.20 -15.48 -17.85
C GLY A 126 2.72 -15.74 -16.43
N LEU A 127 2.46 -14.84 -15.48
CA LEU A 127 2.87 -15.02 -14.09
C LEU A 127 2.00 -16.10 -13.41
N PRO A 128 2.57 -16.90 -12.50
CA PRO A 128 1.77 -17.80 -11.66
C PRO A 128 0.77 -16.99 -10.82
N THR A 129 -0.52 -17.28 -10.95
CA THR A 129 -1.61 -16.69 -10.15
C THR A 129 -2.54 -17.79 -9.66
N SER A 130 -3.39 -17.52 -8.66
CA SER A 130 -4.50 -18.39 -8.36
C SER A 130 -5.42 -18.52 -9.57
N PRO A 131 -6.08 -19.68 -9.80
CA PRO A 131 -7.16 -19.79 -10.79
C PRO A 131 -8.25 -18.76 -10.49
N TYR A 132 -8.83 -18.14 -11.52
CA TYR A 132 -9.83 -17.10 -11.31
C TYR A 132 -10.91 -17.06 -12.38
N GLN A 133 -12.05 -16.48 -12.03
CA GLN A 133 -13.12 -16.10 -12.97
C GLN A 133 -13.74 -14.77 -12.58
N PHE A 134 -14.07 -13.95 -13.59
CA PHE A 134 -14.86 -12.72 -13.42
C PHE A 134 -16.29 -12.99 -13.77
N VAL A 135 -17.22 -12.49 -12.95
CA VAL A 135 -18.65 -12.73 -13.11
C VAL A 135 -19.44 -11.45 -12.82
N ASP A 136 -20.56 -11.29 -13.54
CA ASP A 136 -21.37 -10.08 -13.48
C ASP A 136 -22.73 -10.30 -12.79
N ASN A 137 -23.13 -11.55 -12.59
CA ASN A 137 -24.42 -11.90 -12.00
C ASN A 137 -24.31 -13.16 -11.15
N PHE A 138 -25.33 -13.41 -10.33
CA PHE A 138 -25.33 -14.51 -9.37
C PHE A 138 -25.31 -15.91 -10.02
N ALA A 139 -25.95 -16.10 -11.18
CA ALA A 139 -25.94 -17.40 -11.85
C ALA A 139 -24.55 -17.76 -12.37
N ASP A 140 -23.85 -16.79 -12.97
CA ASP A 140 -22.44 -16.96 -13.39
C ASP A 140 -21.53 -17.15 -12.18
N PHE A 141 -21.80 -16.46 -11.06
CA PHE A 141 -21.08 -16.65 -9.80
C PHE A 141 -21.17 -18.08 -9.29
N GLN A 142 -22.37 -18.67 -9.25
CA GLN A 142 -22.56 -20.08 -8.87
C GLN A 142 -21.76 -21.02 -9.77
N SER A 143 -21.82 -20.81 -11.09
CA SER A 143 -21.07 -21.60 -12.08
C SER A 143 -19.55 -21.44 -11.90
N ALA A 144 -19.08 -20.24 -11.61
CA ALA A 144 -17.67 -19.97 -11.36
C ALA A 144 -17.17 -20.69 -10.10
N VAL A 145 -17.94 -20.66 -9.01
CA VAL A 145 -17.62 -21.39 -7.78
C VAL A 145 -17.57 -22.89 -8.00
N GLU A 146 -18.49 -23.46 -8.80
CA GLU A 146 -18.45 -24.88 -9.14
C GLU A 146 -17.19 -25.26 -9.92
N LYS A 147 -16.74 -24.40 -10.82
CA LYS A 147 -15.55 -24.63 -11.65
C LYS A 147 -14.24 -24.41 -10.90
N ILE A 148 -14.16 -23.36 -10.09
CA ILE A 148 -12.97 -23.04 -9.26
C ILE A 148 -12.84 -24.03 -8.10
N GLY A 149 -13.95 -24.44 -7.49
CA GLY A 149 -14.00 -25.31 -6.31
C GLY A 149 -14.06 -24.52 -5.01
N ILE A 150 -14.35 -25.24 -3.92
CA ILE A 150 -14.40 -24.72 -2.54
C ILE A 150 -13.26 -25.39 -1.74
N PRO A 151 -12.49 -24.59 -0.92
CA PRO A 151 -12.69 -23.18 -0.65
C PRO A 151 -12.23 -22.26 -1.79
N CYS A 152 -12.88 -21.08 -1.93
CA CYS A 152 -12.48 -20.04 -2.85
C CYS A 152 -12.65 -18.65 -2.22
N VAL A 153 -12.03 -17.64 -2.81
CA VAL A 153 -12.11 -16.25 -2.34
C VAL A 153 -12.95 -15.43 -3.31
N VAL A 154 -13.89 -14.67 -2.77
CA VAL A 154 -14.79 -13.79 -3.52
C VAL A 154 -14.44 -12.34 -3.19
N LYS A 155 -14.16 -11.52 -4.21
CA LYS A 155 -13.78 -10.11 -4.04
C LYS A 155 -14.51 -9.20 -5.03
N PRO A 156 -14.93 -7.98 -4.65
CA PRO A 156 -15.32 -6.96 -5.61
C PRO A 156 -14.12 -6.58 -6.51
N ILE A 157 -14.39 -6.13 -7.73
CA ILE A 157 -13.34 -5.69 -8.65
C ILE A 157 -12.62 -4.45 -8.14
N MET A 158 -13.34 -3.53 -7.50
CA MET A 158 -12.79 -2.28 -6.96
C MET A 158 -13.04 -2.20 -5.45
N SER A 159 -12.11 -2.69 -4.67
CA SER A 159 -12.10 -2.56 -3.21
C SER A 159 -10.67 -2.63 -2.68
N SER A 160 -10.45 -2.16 -1.45
CA SER A 160 -9.17 -2.26 -0.74
C SER A 160 -9.40 -2.69 0.70
N SER A 161 -8.34 -3.09 1.40
CA SER A 161 -8.38 -3.47 2.83
C SER A 161 -9.44 -4.53 3.13
N GLY A 162 -9.61 -5.52 2.26
CA GLY A 162 -10.53 -6.64 2.48
C GLY A 162 -12.03 -6.32 2.40
N HIS A 163 -12.44 -5.06 2.13
CA HIS A 163 -13.86 -4.72 2.07
C HIS A 163 -14.59 -5.50 0.97
N GLY A 164 -15.67 -6.19 1.36
CA GLY A 164 -16.46 -7.05 0.46
C GLY A 164 -15.79 -8.38 0.11
N GLN A 165 -14.60 -8.68 0.67
CA GLN A 165 -13.92 -9.94 0.46
C GLN A 165 -14.41 -11.00 1.44
N SER A 166 -14.62 -12.23 0.97
CA SER A 166 -14.96 -13.37 1.81
C SER A 166 -14.30 -14.66 1.30
N ILE A 167 -14.01 -15.56 2.23
CA ILE A 167 -13.61 -16.93 1.92
C ILE A 167 -14.88 -17.79 1.95
N LEU A 168 -15.26 -18.32 0.80
CA LEU A 168 -16.38 -19.24 0.67
C LEU A 168 -15.92 -20.66 1.01
N LYS A 169 -16.43 -21.18 2.13
CA LYS A 169 -16.10 -22.53 2.65
C LYS A 169 -17.20 -23.56 2.44
N SER A 170 -18.43 -23.11 2.17
CA SER A 170 -19.61 -23.97 1.95
C SER A 170 -20.49 -23.40 0.84
N LYS A 171 -21.21 -24.26 0.13
CA LYS A 171 -22.23 -23.83 -0.84
C LYS A 171 -23.40 -23.08 -0.18
N ASP A 172 -23.63 -23.31 1.10
CA ASP A 172 -24.70 -22.65 1.85
C ASP A 172 -24.43 -21.15 2.04
N ASP A 173 -23.17 -20.71 1.93
CA ASP A 173 -22.76 -19.30 2.08
C ASP A 173 -22.75 -18.53 0.75
N LEU A 174 -23.11 -19.12 -0.38
CA LEU A 174 -23.06 -18.51 -1.72
C LEU A 174 -23.74 -17.14 -1.76
N GLN A 175 -25.00 -17.08 -1.33
CA GLN A 175 -25.78 -15.84 -1.36
C GLN A 175 -25.14 -14.78 -0.46
N LYS A 176 -24.72 -15.14 0.72
CA LYS A 176 -24.08 -14.24 1.69
C LYS A 176 -22.77 -13.66 1.12
N ALA A 177 -21.94 -14.51 0.50
CA ALA A 177 -20.66 -14.07 -0.09
C ALA A 177 -20.89 -13.11 -1.28
N TRP A 178 -21.87 -13.41 -2.13
CA TRP A 178 -22.28 -12.54 -3.23
C TRP A 178 -22.75 -11.18 -2.73
N ASP A 179 -23.73 -11.18 -1.79
CA ASP A 179 -24.32 -9.94 -1.25
C ASP A 179 -23.26 -9.08 -0.56
N TYR A 180 -22.34 -9.69 0.18
CA TYR A 180 -21.25 -8.97 0.83
C TYR A 180 -20.28 -8.35 -0.21
N ALA A 181 -19.96 -9.06 -1.28
CA ALA A 181 -19.13 -8.53 -2.36
C ALA A 181 -19.83 -7.36 -3.09
N GLN A 182 -21.16 -7.41 -3.25
CA GLN A 182 -21.92 -6.31 -3.86
C GLN A 182 -21.96 -5.06 -2.98
N GLN A 183 -21.93 -5.20 -1.66
CA GLN A 183 -21.93 -4.08 -0.70
C GLN A 183 -20.54 -3.44 -0.53
N GLY A 184 -19.47 -4.21 -0.70
CA GLY A 184 -18.09 -3.77 -0.43
C GLY A 184 -17.41 -3.05 -1.60
N GLY A 185 -18.03 -2.99 -2.77
CA GLY A 185 -17.45 -2.34 -3.95
C GLY A 185 -17.43 -0.82 -3.84
N ARG A 186 -16.26 -0.18 -4.01
CA ARG A 186 -16.15 1.31 -4.06
C ARG A 186 -16.87 1.95 -5.24
N ALA A 187 -17.09 1.20 -6.32
CA ALA A 187 -17.84 1.63 -7.49
C ALA A 187 -19.32 1.21 -7.45
N GLY A 188 -19.81 0.72 -6.29
CA GLY A 188 -21.14 0.17 -6.12
C GLY A 188 -21.22 -1.32 -6.47
N ALA A 189 -22.44 -1.87 -6.53
CA ALA A 189 -22.70 -3.24 -6.93
C ALA A 189 -22.24 -3.50 -8.37
N GLY A 190 -21.67 -4.67 -8.64
CA GLY A 190 -21.20 -5.00 -9.98
C GLY A 190 -20.40 -6.30 -10.05
N ARG A 191 -19.44 -6.29 -10.94
CA ARG A 191 -18.57 -7.42 -11.27
C ARG A 191 -17.71 -7.85 -10.07
N VAL A 192 -17.58 -9.16 -9.87
CA VAL A 192 -16.73 -9.76 -8.84
C VAL A 192 -15.73 -10.72 -9.46
N ILE A 193 -14.65 -10.98 -8.75
CA ILE A 193 -13.70 -12.06 -9.04
C ILE A 193 -13.92 -13.21 -8.05
N VAL A 194 -13.94 -14.44 -8.56
CA VAL A 194 -13.85 -15.68 -7.79
C VAL A 194 -12.45 -16.25 -8.01
N GLU A 195 -11.69 -16.41 -6.94
CA GLU A 195 -10.32 -16.92 -6.98
C GLU A 195 -10.18 -18.22 -6.21
N GLY A 196 -9.42 -19.18 -6.76
CA GLY A 196 -9.08 -20.40 -6.03
C GLY A 196 -8.30 -20.08 -4.75
N PHE A 197 -8.65 -20.76 -3.67
CA PHE A 197 -7.93 -20.61 -2.40
C PHE A 197 -6.53 -21.22 -2.53
N VAL A 198 -5.51 -20.40 -2.30
CA VAL A 198 -4.11 -20.85 -2.29
C VAL A 198 -3.77 -21.31 -0.88
N LYS A 199 -3.35 -22.58 -0.75
CA LYS A 199 -2.75 -23.07 0.50
C LYS A 199 -1.27 -22.76 0.46
N PHE A 200 -0.87 -21.68 1.13
CA PHE A 200 0.51 -21.21 1.18
C PHE A 200 1.16 -21.50 2.53
N ASP A 201 2.48 -21.49 2.56
CA ASP A 201 3.26 -21.60 3.78
C ASP A 201 3.35 -20.23 4.49
N TYR A 202 3.56 -19.16 3.71
CA TYR A 202 3.54 -17.77 4.17
C TYR A 202 3.28 -16.80 3.01
N GLU A 203 2.89 -15.59 3.37
CA GLU A 203 2.68 -14.47 2.45
C GLU A 203 3.81 -13.46 2.63
N ILE A 204 4.25 -12.85 1.53
CA ILE A 204 5.25 -11.79 1.53
C ILE A 204 4.75 -10.55 0.79
N THR A 205 5.25 -9.40 1.23
CA THR A 205 5.34 -8.21 0.40
C THR A 205 6.79 -8.02 -0.03
N LEU A 206 7.06 -8.05 -1.32
CA LEU A 206 8.35 -7.67 -1.88
C LEU A 206 8.29 -6.23 -2.38
N LEU A 207 8.77 -5.30 -1.57
CA LEU A 207 8.90 -3.92 -1.99
C LEU A 207 9.95 -3.82 -3.09
N THR A 208 9.53 -3.27 -4.23
CA THR A 208 10.31 -3.18 -5.46
C THR A 208 10.41 -1.72 -5.87
N VAL A 209 11.62 -1.20 -5.99
CA VAL A 209 11.87 0.20 -6.36
C VAL A 209 12.36 0.27 -7.79
N ARG A 210 11.62 0.96 -8.65
CA ARG A 210 12.08 1.33 -9.98
C ARG A 210 12.66 2.73 -9.94
N HIS A 211 13.93 2.87 -10.26
CA HIS A 211 14.67 4.12 -10.15
C HIS A 211 15.49 4.40 -11.41
N ILE A 212 16.28 5.45 -11.39
CA ILE A 212 17.02 5.93 -12.58
C ILE A 212 18.05 4.91 -13.10
N ASP A 213 18.63 4.10 -12.19
CA ASP A 213 19.68 3.13 -12.51
C ASP A 213 19.12 1.70 -12.70
N GLY A 214 17.78 1.49 -12.61
CA GLY A 214 17.15 0.17 -12.80
C GLY A 214 16.09 -0.18 -11.78
N THR A 215 16.09 -1.43 -11.35
CA THR A 215 15.16 -1.99 -10.35
C THR A 215 15.96 -2.54 -9.17
N SER A 216 15.55 -2.18 -7.96
CA SER A 216 16.11 -2.72 -6.71
C SER A 216 15.00 -3.36 -5.86
N PHE A 217 15.34 -4.43 -5.16
CA PHE A 217 14.43 -5.13 -4.27
C PHE A 217 14.86 -4.94 -2.83
N LEU A 218 13.89 -4.68 -1.94
CA LEU A 218 14.13 -4.72 -0.51
C LEU A 218 14.18 -6.17 -0.02
N ALA A 219 14.73 -6.40 1.17
CA ALA A 219 14.58 -7.71 1.82
C ALA A 219 13.07 -8.03 1.97
N PRO A 220 12.64 -9.28 1.72
CA PRO A 220 11.24 -9.66 1.79
C PRO A 220 10.63 -9.35 3.15
N ILE A 221 9.38 -8.89 3.13
CA ILE A 221 8.61 -8.58 4.34
C ILE A 221 7.57 -9.67 4.53
N GLY A 222 7.65 -10.38 5.65
CA GLY A 222 6.57 -11.24 6.12
C GLY A 222 5.54 -10.42 6.87
N HIS A 223 4.28 -10.82 6.81
CA HIS A 223 3.23 -10.10 7.50
C HIS A 223 2.09 -11.02 7.95
N ARG A 224 1.31 -10.53 8.90
CA ARG A 224 0.08 -11.13 9.35
C ARG A 224 -1.07 -10.15 9.13
N GLN A 225 -2.10 -10.64 8.48
CA GLN A 225 -3.37 -9.95 8.31
C GLN A 225 -4.45 -10.62 9.16
N GLU A 226 -5.46 -9.87 9.54
CA GLU A 226 -6.65 -10.36 10.21
C GLU A 226 -7.86 -9.69 9.58
N ASP A 227 -8.78 -10.50 9.06
CA ASP A 227 -9.94 -10.04 8.29
C ASP A 227 -9.58 -9.12 7.10
N GLY A 228 -8.41 -9.36 6.48
CA GLY A 228 -7.89 -8.55 5.37
C GLY A 228 -7.27 -7.22 5.78
N ASP A 229 -7.12 -6.95 7.09
CA ASP A 229 -6.44 -5.78 7.60
C ASP A 229 -5.05 -6.12 8.16
N TYR A 230 -4.07 -5.29 7.83
CA TYR A 230 -2.70 -5.41 8.31
C TYR A 230 -2.62 -5.32 9.84
N ARG A 231 -1.95 -6.27 10.47
CA ARG A 231 -1.74 -6.31 11.93
C ARG A 231 -0.27 -6.21 12.31
N GLU A 232 0.58 -6.99 11.67
CA GLU A 232 2.00 -7.08 11.96
C GLU A 232 2.80 -7.31 10.68
N SER A 233 4.02 -6.79 10.63
CA SER A 233 5.00 -7.18 9.64
C SER A 233 6.39 -7.30 10.25
N TRP A 234 7.25 -8.04 9.58
CA TRP A 234 8.64 -8.24 9.99
C TRP A 234 9.57 -8.32 8.79
N GLN A 235 10.80 -7.95 9.00
CA GLN A 235 11.83 -7.94 7.96
C GLN A 235 13.19 -8.33 8.57
N PRO A 236 13.95 -9.25 7.92
CA PRO A 236 13.59 -9.96 6.69
C PRO A 236 12.69 -11.17 6.94
N GLN A 237 11.82 -11.51 6.00
CA GLN A 237 11.19 -12.82 5.95
C GLN A 237 12.21 -13.83 5.42
N ALA A 238 12.46 -14.90 6.18
CA ALA A 238 13.32 -15.97 5.71
C ALA A 238 12.68 -16.71 4.52
N MET A 239 13.45 -16.91 3.47
CA MET A 239 13.05 -17.60 2.24
C MET A 239 14.21 -18.46 1.73
N SER A 240 13.92 -19.50 0.95
CA SER A 240 14.96 -20.16 0.16
C SER A 240 15.46 -19.22 -0.95
N ASP A 241 16.71 -19.39 -1.38
CA ASP A 241 17.27 -18.61 -2.48
C ASP A 241 16.46 -18.79 -3.78
N ALA A 242 15.91 -20.01 -4.00
CA ALA A 242 15.07 -20.32 -5.15
C ALA A 242 13.74 -19.55 -5.12
N ALA A 243 13.05 -19.52 -3.98
CA ALA A 243 11.81 -18.76 -3.81
C ALA A 243 12.07 -17.25 -3.92
N LEU A 244 13.14 -16.74 -3.29
CA LEU A 244 13.52 -15.34 -3.38
C LEU A 244 13.78 -14.91 -4.83
N LYS A 245 14.52 -15.70 -5.59
CA LYS A 245 14.79 -15.40 -7.00
C LYS A 245 13.50 -15.37 -7.82
N LYS A 246 12.59 -16.34 -7.63
CA LYS A 246 11.29 -16.34 -8.31
C LYS A 246 10.43 -15.13 -7.92
N ALA A 247 10.43 -14.73 -6.64
CA ALA A 247 9.71 -13.55 -6.17
C ALA A 247 10.23 -12.27 -6.85
N GLN A 248 11.55 -12.11 -6.95
CA GLN A 248 12.18 -10.99 -7.65
C GLN A 248 11.82 -10.99 -9.15
N ASP A 249 11.85 -12.14 -9.82
CA ASP A 249 11.51 -12.27 -11.24
C ASP A 249 10.03 -11.91 -11.50
N VAL A 250 9.11 -12.32 -10.62
CA VAL A 250 7.69 -11.93 -10.67
C VAL A 250 7.54 -10.43 -10.49
N ALA A 251 8.18 -9.87 -9.45
CA ALA A 251 8.09 -8.46 -9.12
C ALA A 251 8.70 -7.57 -10.23
N GLU A 252 9.83 -7.96 -10.81
CA GLU A 252 10.43 -7.22 -11.90
C GLU A 252 9.54 -7.20 -13.15
N LYS A 253 8.97 -8.34 -13.53
CA LYS A 253 8.07 -8.44 -14.69
C LYS A 253 6.84 -7.56 -14.54
N ILE A 254 6.13 -7.66 -13.41
CA ILE A 254 4.89 -6.90 -13.20
C ILE A 254 5.16 -5.41 -13.10
N THR A 255 6.19 -4.98 -12.36
CA THR A 255 6.51 -3.56 -12.20
C THR A 255 7.07 -2.94 -13.48
N THR A 256 7.77 -3.71 -14.30
CA THR A 256 8.23 -3.29 -15.63
C THR A 256 7.04 -3.06 -16.57
N ALA A 257 6.05 -3.93 -16.58
CA ALA A 257 4.84 -3.78 -17.40
C ALA A 257 3.97 -2.59 -16.97
N LEU A 258 3.93 -2.28 -15.67
CA LEU A 258 3.27 -1.08 -15.13
C LEU A 258 4.02 0.19 -15.50
N GLY A 259 5.34 0.14 -15.56
CA GLY A 259 6.19 1.24 -15.98
C GLY A 259 6.40 2.31 -14.91
N GLY A 260 7.12 3.36 -15.29
CA GLY A 260 7.43 4.49 -14.42
C GLY A 260 8.52 4.21 -13.38
N ARG A 261 8.74 5.19 -12.52
CA ARG A 261 9.65 5.12 -11.36
C ARG A 261 8.84 5.24 -10.09
N GLY A 262 9.33 4.71 -8.98
CA GLY A 262 8.65 4.72 -7.70
C GLY A 262 8.77 3.39 -7.00
N ILE A 263 8.12 3.26 -5.84
CA ILE A 263 8.06 2.02 -5.11
C ILE A 263 6.76 1.26 -5.45
N PHE A 264 6.86 -0.05 -5.45
CA PHE A 264 5.75 -0.97 -5.67
C PHE A 264 5.74 -2.02 -4.55
N GLY A 265 4.60 -2.20 -3.91
CA GLY A 265 4.37 -3.32 -2.98
C GLY A 265 3.82 -4.51 -3.75
N VAL A 266 4.62 -5.55 -3.96
CA VAL A 266 4.19 -6.77 -4.67
C VAL A 266 3.90 -7.86 -3.65
N GLU A 267 2.63 -8.25 -3.54
CA GLU A 267 2.17 -9.30 -2.63
C GLU A 267 2.17 -10.65 -3.32
N MET A 268 2.74 -11.64 -2.65
CA MET A 268 2.91 -12.99 -3.20
C MET A 268 2.70 -14.05 -2.12
N PHE A 269 2.07 -15.16 -2.51
CA PHE A 269 2.02 -16.37 -1.70
C PHE A 269 3.23 -17.25 -2.01
N VAL A 270 3.80 -17.86 -0.99
CA VAL A 270 4.95 -18.79 -1.11
C VAL A 270 4.54 -20.17 -0.65
N CYS A 271 4.81 -21.17 -1.50
CA CYS A 271 4.50 -22.58 -1.28
C CYS A 271 5.78 -23.39 -1.57
N GLY A 272 6.56 -23.70 -0.54
CA GLY A 272 7.92 -24.24 -0.74
C GLY A 272 8.77 -23.26 -1.55
N ASP A 273 9.22 -23.70 -2.72
CA ASP A 273 9.96 -22.84 -3.66
C ASP A 273 9.07 -22.17 -4.73
N GLU A 274 7.76 -22.44 -4.72
CA GLU A 274 6.86 -21.80 -5.68
C GLU A 274 6.33 -20.47 -5.15
N VAL A 275 6.23 -19.50 -6.07
CA VAL A 275 5.76 -18.14 -5.77
C VAL A 275 4.57 -17.82 -6.66
N ILE A 276 3.48 -17.39 -6.06
CA ILE A 276 2.21 -17.07 -6.71
C ILE A 276 1.92 -15.60 -6.53
N PHE A 277 1.78 -14.86 -7.62
CA PHE A 277 1.40 -13.44 -7.59
C PHE A 277 -0.02 -13.28 -7.05
N ASN A 278 -0.18 -12.39 -6.07
CA ASN A 278 -1.47 -12.02 -5.50
C ASN A 278 -1.93 -10.63 -5.98
N GLU A 279 -1.22 -9.58 -5.57
CA GLU A 279 -1.59 -8.17 -5.85
C GLU A 279 -0.33 -7.30 -5.99
N VAL A 280 -0.49 -6.09 -6.57
CA VAL A 280 0.56 -5.08 -6.58
C VAL A 280 -0.04 -3.69 -6.35
N SER A 281 0.59 -2.92 -5.48
CA SER A 281 0.29 -1.51 -5.21
C SER A 281 1.41 -0.63 -5.78
N PRO A 282 1.12 0.37 -6.63
CA PRO A 282 2.15 1.24 -7.25
C PRO A 282 2.48 2.42 -6.32
N ARG A 283 2.72 2.15 -5.05
CA ARG A 283 2.90 3.11 -3.95
C ARG A 283 3.50 2.40 -2.74
N PRO A 284 3.93 3.14 -1.68
CA PRO A 284 4.28 2.55 -0.39
C PRO A 284 3.17 1.62 0.14
N HIS A 285 3.57 0.60 0.88
CA HIS A 285 2.70 -0.46 1.36
C HIS A 285 2.65 -0.48 2.90
N ASP A 286 1.49 -0.77 3.47
CA ASP A 286 1.30 -0.81 4.93
C ASP A 286 2.32 -1.71 5.64
N THR A 287 2.61 -2.88 5.06
CA THR A 287 3.58 -3.83 5.61
C THR A 287 5.00 -3.26 5.60
N GLY A 288 5.27 -2.32 4.69
CA GLY A 288 6.56 -1.65 4.56
C GLY A 288 6.86 -0.64 5.66
N MET A 289 5.90 -0.33 6.54
CA MET A 289 6.18 0.52 7.70
C MET A 289 7.29 -0.02 8.60
N VAL A 290 7.57 -1.33 8.59
CA VAL A 290 8.72 -1.91 9.28
C VAL A 290 10.05 -1.31 8.81
N THR A 291 10.13 -0.84 7.55
CA THR A 291 11.33 -0.21 6.98
C THR A 291 11.73 1.10 7.67
N LEU A 292 10.81 1.73 8.41
CA LEU A 292 11.11 2.91 9.24
C LEU A 292 12.12 2.63 10.37
N ILE A 293 12.38 1.36 10.68
CA ILE A 293 13.35 0.97 11.74
C ILE A 293 14.31 -0.12 11.27
N SER A 294 13.97 -0.90 10.26
CA SER A 294 14.79 -2.02 9.77
C SER A 294 15.88 -1.60 8.79
N GLN A 295 15.72 -0.46 8.10
CA GLN A 295 16.59 -0.02 7.01
C GLN A 295 17.11 1.40 7.23
N GLU A 296 18.24 1.71 6.57
CA GLU A 296 18.78 3.07 6.54
C GLU A 296 17.84 4.01 5.78
N LEU A 297 17.38 3.58 4.60
CA LEU A 297 16.36 4.27 3.81
C LEU A 297 15.05 3.51 3.90
N SER A 298 14.05 4.12 4.50
CA SER A 298 12.70 3.56 4.54
C SER A 298 12.10 3.45 3.14
N GLU A 299 11.03 2.67 2.98
CA GLU A 299 10.28 2.62 1.72
C GLU A 299 9.86 4.02 1.24
N PHE A 300 9.55 4.92 2.17
CA PHE A 300 9.16 6.30 1.88
C PHE A 300 10.33 7.13 1.35
N ALA A 301 11.51 6.98 1.95
CA ALA A 301 12.74 7.63 1.47
C ALA A 301 13.16 7.11 0.09
N LEU A 302 13.03 5.80 -0.13
CA LEU A 302 13.30 5.17 -1.42
C LEU A 302 12.30 5.66 -2.48
N HIS A 303 11.02 5.77 -2.12
CA HIS A 303 9.98 6.32 -3.01
C HIS A 303 10.27 7.78 -3.37
N ALA A 304 10.60 8.61 -2.39
CA ALA A 304 10.96 10.02 -2.62
C ALA A 304 12.18 10.14 -3.56
N ARG A 305 13.23 9.33 -3.38
CA ARG A 305 14.38 9.29 -4.30
C ARG A 305 13.98 8.86 -5.71
N ALA A 306 13.14 7.83 -5.83
CA ALA A 306 12.68 7.34 -7.13
C ALA A 306 11.82 8.38 -7.88
N ILE A 307 10.89 9.06 -7.17
CA ILE A 307 10.09 10.17 -7.72
C ILE A 307 11.00 11.24 -8.32
N LEU A 308 11.99 11.68 -7.56
CA LEU A 308 12.89 12.77 -7.94
C LEU A 308 13.98 12.37 -8.94
N GLY A 309 14.06 11.08 -9.31
CA GLY A 309 15.12 10.58 -10.18
C GLY A 309 16.50 10.63 -9.53
N LEU A 310 16.58 10.46 -8.22
CA LEU A 310 17.82 10.34 -7.47
C LEU A 310 18.33 8.90 -7.48
N PRO A 311 19.64 8.68 -7.36
CA PRO A 311 20.21 7.34 -7.35
C PRO A 311 19.88 6.58 -6.07
N ILE A 312 19.79 5.25 -6.20
CA ILE A 312 19.63 4.30 -5.09
C ILE A 312 20.73 3.24 -5.24
N PRO A 313 21.96 3.54 -4.81
CA PRO A 313 23.08 2.64 -5.03
C PRO A 313 23.01 1.36 -4.18
N GLU A 314 22.41 1.45 -3.01
CA GLU A 314 22.29 0.33 -2.07
C GLU A 314 21.07 0.51 -1.16
N ILE A 315 20.47 -0.63 -0.76
CA ILE A 315 19.42 -0.69 0.25
C ILE A 315 19.95 -1.50 1.43
N THR A 316 20.36 -0.79 2.48
CA THR A 316 21.01 -1.40 3.65
C THR A 316 19.98 -1.80 4.71
N LEU A 317 19.91 -3.09 5.02
CA LEU A 317 19.18 -3.60 6.18
C LEU A 317 20.04 -3.40 7.44
N ILE A 318 19.51 -2.72 8.46
CA ILE A 318 20.23 -2.45 9.73
C ILE A 318 20.16 -3.66 10.66
N SER A 319 18.98 -4.20 10.89
CA SER A 319 18.78 -5.39 11.71
C SER A 319 17.37 -5.99 11.50
N PRO A 320 17.17 -7.24 11.93
CA PRO A 320 15.83 -7.83 12.01
C PRO A 320 14.89 -6.95 12.82
N SER A 321 13.69 -6.73 12.30
CA SER A 321 12.74 -5.77 12.85
C SER A 321 11.30 -6.25 12.69
N ALA A 322 10.41 -5.69 13.51
CA ALA A 322 8.98 -5.93 13.44
C ALA A 322 8.19 -4.63 13.61
N SER A 323 6.99 -4.62 13.06
CA SER A 323 6.02 -3.56 13.26
C SER A 323 4.66 -4.14 13.66
N LYS A 324 3.91 -3.38 14.46
CA LYS A 324 2.56 -3.76 14.91
C LYS A 324 1.62 -2.57 14.79
N ALA A 325 0.51 -2.76 14.08
CA ALA A 325 -0.50 -1.73 13.89
C ALA A 325 -1.23 -1.43 15.21
N ILE A 326 -1.44 -0.16 15.49
CA ILE A 326 -2.30 0.32 16.58
C ILE A 326 -3.69 0.48 16.00
N VAL A 327 -4.56 -0.47 16.31
CA VAL A 327 -5.91 -0.54 15.78
C VAL A 327 -6.91 -0.42 16.93
N VAL A 328 -7.96 0.38 16.70
CA VAL A 328 -9.05 0.59 17.66
C VAL A 328 -10.41 0.38 16.97
N GLU A 329 -11.41 0.08 17.80
CA GLU A 329 -12.81 0.02 17.39
C GLU A 329 -13.64 0.93 18.29
N GLY A 330 -14.42 1.85 17.71
CA GLY A 330 -15.26 2.75 18.48
C GLY A 330 -15.59 4.07 17.77
N GLN A 331 -15.95 5.08 18.56
CA GLN A 331 -16.27 6.43 18.08
C GLN A 331 -15.61 7.46 19.00
N SER A 332 -14.79 8.35 18.43
CA SER A 332 -14.14 9.43 19.17
C SER A 332 -13.67 10.54 18.25
N LYS A 333 -13.68 11.78 18.75
CA LYS A 333 -12.98 12.93 18.16
C LYS A 333 -11.87 13.47 19.07
N ASN A 334 -11.54 12.73 20.13
CA ASN A 334 -10.55 13.13 21.12
C ASN A 334 -9.70 11.94 21.56
N VAL A 335 -9.04 11.31 20.59
CA VAL A 335 -8.16 10.16 20.84
C VAL A 335 -6.94 10.58 21.63
N GLN A 336 -6.59 9.82 22.67
CA GLN A 336 -5.38 10.02 23.47
C GLN A 336 -4.56 8.75 23.55
N PHE A 337 -3.24 8.90 23.52
CA PHE A 337 -2.28 7.82 23.65
C PHE A 337 -1.56 7.97 25.00
N GLY A 338 -1.83 7.06 25.92
CA GLY A 338 -1.24 6.99 27.24
C GLY A 338 -0.02 6.06 27.32
N ASN A 339 0.72 6.16 28.41
CA ASN A 339 1.88 5.32 28.75
C ASN A 339 3.02 5.33 27.71
N ILE A 340 3.16 6.40 26.95
CA ILE A 340 4.16 6.50 25.87
C ILE A 340 5.59 6.33 26.40
N ALA A 341 5.87 6.82 27.61
CA ALA A 341 7.19 6.64 28.23
C ALA A 341 7.52 5.18 28.47
N GLU A 342 6.57 4.40 28.97
CA GLU A 342 6.69 2.96 29.22
C GLU A 342 6.78 2.16 27.91
N VAL A 343 6.03 2.57 26.88
CA VAL A 343 6.09 1.98 25.54
C VAL A 343 7.47 2.13 24.93
N LEU A 344 8.11 3.28 25.11
CA LEU A 344 9.42 3.62 24.54
C LEU A 344 10.60 3.34 25.47
N ALA A 345 10.36 2.76 26.65
CA ALA A 345 11.41 2.50 27.64
C ALA A 345 12.41 1.40 27.21
N GLU A 346 11.99 0.47 26.36
CA GLU A 346 12.85 -0.59 25.84
C GLU A 346 13.69 -0.08 24.67
N PRO A 347 15.03 -0.30 24.64
CA PRO A 347 15.87 0.18 23.54
C PRO A 347 15.45 -0.37 22.18
N ASN A 348 15.66 0.44 21.14
CA ASN A 348 15.32 0.07 19.75
C ASN A 348 13.81 -0.14 19.52
N THR A 349 12.96 0.54 20.27
CA THR A 349 11.54 0.68 20.00
C THR A 349 11.21 2.08 19.48
N ASN A 350 10.16 2.19 18.70
CA ASN A 350 9.67 3.46 18.19
C ASN A 350 8.15 3.40 18.01
N ILE A 351 7.52 4.55 17.85
CA ILE A 351 6.08 4.68 17.57
C ILE A 351 5.85 5.73 16.48
N ARG A 352 4.88 5.48 15.61
CA ARG A 352 4.32 6.49 14.70
C ARG A 352 2.84 6.65 15.01
N ILE A 353 2.45 7.82 15.46
CA ILE A 353 1.05 8.22 15.61
C ILE A 353 0.66 8.97 14.34
N PHE A 354 -0.35 8.48 13.63
CA PHE A 354 -0.67 8.98 12.31
C PHE A 354 -1.31 10.37 12.31
N GLY A 355 -1.97 10.73 13.42
CA GLY A 355 -2.63 12.04 13.54
C GLY A 355 -4.04 12.03 12.92
N LYS A 356 -4.71 10.89 12.86
CA LYS A 356 -6.12 10.81 12.45
C LYS A 356 -6.99 11.42 13.53
N GLY A 357 -7.72 12.50 13.21
CA GLY A 357 -8.48 13.31 14.20
C GLY A 357 -9.79 12.67 14.65
N GLU A 358 -10.26 11.60 14.00
CA GLU A 358 -11.55 10.97 14.31
C GLU A 358 -11.46 9.46 14.20
N VAL A 359 -12.12 8.77 15.10
CA VAL A 359 -12.42 7.33 15.01
C VAL A 359 -13.92 7.16 14.80
N ASN A 360 -14.28 6.37 13.79
CA ASN A 360 -15.65 5.97 13.53
C ASN A 360 -15.63 4.53 13.03
N GLY A 361 -15.92 3.57 13.93
CA GLY A 361 -15.75 2.15 13.71
C GLY A 361 -14.30 1.70 13.83
N HIS A 362 -13.88 0.79 12.97
CA HIS A 362 -12.54 0.23 12.91
C HIS A 362 -11.55 1.23 12.30
N ARG A 363 -10.44 1.52 13.02
CA ARG A 363 -9.47 2.48 12.52
C ARG A 363 -8.05 2.21 13.03
N ARG A 364 -7.09 2.21 12.12
CA ARG A 364 -5.66 2.17 12.40
C ARG A 364 -5.16 3.58 12.70
N LEU A 365 -4.57 3.77 13.88
CA LEU A 365 -4.17 5.08 14.41
C LEU A 365 -2.66 5.30 14.47
N GLY A 366 -1.89 4.23 14.35
CA GLY A 366 -0.44 4.29 14.45
C GLY A 366 0.20 2.94 14.19
N VAL A 367 1.51 2.90 14.36
CA VAL A 367 2.33 1.69 14.31
C VAL A 367 3.41 1.75 15.38
N LEU A 368 3.60 0.64 16.07
CA LEU A 368 4.76 0.37 16.91
C LEU A 368 5.82 -0.35 16.10
N LEU A 369 7.07 -0.03 16.36
CA LEU A 369 8.24 -0.53 15.65
C LEU A 369 9.26 -1.04 16.65
N ALA A 370 9.88 -2.17 16.38
CA ALA A 370 10.98 -2.68 17.19
C ALA A 370 12.03 -3.37 16.31
N ARG A 371 13.29 -3.30 16.71
CA ARG A 371 14.38 -4.08 16.12
C ARG A 371 15.15 -4.85 17.19
N ASP A 372 15.67 -6.02 16.81
CA ASP A 372 16.44 -6.88 17.70
C ASP A 372 17.42 -7.75 16.90
N ILE A 373 18.05 -8.72 17.58
CA ILE A 373 19.02 -9.65 16.98
C ILE A 373 18.36 -10.71 16.07
N SER A 374 17.06 -10.95 16.21
CA SER A 374 16.27 -11.81 15.33
C SER A 374 14.85 -11.27 15.16
N VAL A 375 14.14 -11.75 14.13
CA VAL A 375 12.74 -11.39 13.87
C VAL A 375 11.83 -11.78 15.02
N GLU A 376 12.01 -12.98 15.59
CA GLU A 376 11.23 -13.46 16.74
C GLU A 376 11.39 -12.53 17.93
N LYS A 377 12.64 -12.09 18.21
CA LYS A 377 12.91 -11.15 19.32
C LYS A 377 12.32 -9.77 19.05
N ALA A 378 12.33 -9.31 17.80
CA ALA A 378 11.70 -8.05 17.43
C ALA A 378 10.16 -8.12 17.56
N LEU A 379 9.53 -9.24 17.16
CA LEU A 379 8.10 -9.49 17.36
C LEU A 379 7.73 -9.53 18.84
N GLU A 380 8.47 -10.28 19.67
CA GLU A 380 8.27 -10.30 21.12
C GLU A 380 8.38 -8.89 21.74
N LYS A 381 9.35 -8.10 21.27
CA LYS A 381 9.60 -6.74 21.78
C LYS A 381 8.46 -5.79 21.41
N VAL A 382 8.02 -5.79 20.15
CA VAL A 382 6.92 -4.92 19.73
C VAL A 382 5.62 -5.30 20.43
N GLU A 383 5.39 -6.59 20.71
CA GLU A 383 4.24 -7.07 21.48
C GLU A 383 4.28 -6.57 22.93
N ARG A 384 5.44 -6.64 23.61
CA ARG A 384 5.59 -6.09 24.96
C ARG A 384 5.37 -4.58 25.00
N ALA A 385 5.84 -3.87 23.98
CA ALA A 385 5.58 -2.43 23.87
C ALA A 385 4.09 -2.13 23.65
N TYR A 386 3.45 -2.89 22.79
CA TYR A 386 2.01 -2.76 22.51
C TYR A 386 1.15 -3.01 23.77
N ALA A 387 1.50 -4.03 24.57
CA ALA A 387 0.77 -4.36 25.80
C ALA A 387 0.79 -3.24 26.86
N LYS A 388 1.75 -2.29 26.76
CA LYS A 388 1.85 -1.13 27.67
C LYS A 388 1.07 0.08 27.16
N LEU A 389 0.72 0.11 25.87
CA LEU A 389 0.05 1.25 25.25
C LEU A 389 -1.40 1.33 25.76
N ASP A 390 -1.80 2.53 26.18
CA ASP A 390 -3.17 2.86 26.54
C ASP A 390 -3.74 3.81 25.46
N VAL A 391 -4.80 3.41 24.78
CA VAL A 391 -5.49 4.25 23.80
C VAL A 391 -6.90 4.53 24.28
N LYS A 392 -7.19 5.81 24.56
CA LYS A 392 -8.50 6.28 24.99
C LYS A 392 -9.23 6.93 23.81
N LEU A 393 -10.46 6.49 23.59
CA LEU A 393 -11.38 7.03 22.60
C LEU A 393 -12.31 8.06 23.20
#